data_a3fdaa39e533fb6e7776a8ddba47f591
#
_entry.id   a3fdaa39e533fb6e7776a8ddba47f591
#
_cell.length_a   1.000
_cell.length_b   1.000
_cell.length_c   1.000
_cell.angle_alpha   90.00
_cell.angle_beta   90.00
_cell.angle_gamma   90.00
#
_symmetry.space_group_name_H-M   'P 1'
#
loop_
_entity.id
_entity.type
_entity.pdbx_description
1 polymer ?
#
loop_
_entity_poly.entity_id
_entity_poly.type
_entity_poly.pdbx_seq_one_letter_code
_entity_poly.pdbx_strand_id
1 'polypeptide(L)'
;IRIPHIVFTGGEPTLRDDLPELIQHAEKNGQITGLNTNGIKLADEEFLNSLVKAGLDHVQITIESHLPEVHDKMVGHKGAWDQTVAGIRNVAKTGLYFMTNTTMLTHNSPYIPDTLHFLAELGVPTVGLNALIYSGRGRYVGTGLEEKDLKPLLTKAKEITSYYDQRLLWYTPTQYCNFDPIEFELGVKGCTAALYNMCLEPDGAVLPCQSYYHPVGNIRTDKWEDIWNHELCIQLRERQNLPAKCQDCPIKIQCGGGCPLQFDDYLDSDESWRTQ
;
A
#
# COMPACT_ATOMS: atom_id res chain seq x y z
N ILE A 1 -21.78 -10.74 4.02
CA ILE A 1 -20.82 -9.70 4.42
C ILE A 1 -21.14 -8.47 3.59
N ARG A 2 -21.19 -7.30 4.21
CA ARG A 2 -21.37 -6.03 3.48
C ARG A 2 -20.04 -5.30 3.50
N ILE A 3 -19.27 -5.41 2.42
CA ILE A 3 -17.96 -4.75 2.25
C ILE A 3 -18.21 -3.47 1.46
N PRO A 4 -17.98 -2.28 2.02
CA PRO A 4 -18.28 -1.02 1.33
C PRO A 4 -17.23 -0.61 0.31
N HIS A 5 -16.00 -1.13 0.41
CA HIS A 5 -14.86 -0.70 -0.38
C HIS A 5 -14.01 -1.90 -0.80
N ILE A 6 -13.70 -2.00 -2.08
CA ILE A 6 -12.84 -3.03 -2.68
C ILE A 6 -11.68 -2.34 -3.40
N VAL A 7 -10.46 -2.78 -3.12
CA VAL A 7 -9.27 -2.33 -3.84
C VAL A 7 -8.69 -3.50 -4.61
N PHE A 8 -8.64 -3.39 -5.91
CA PHE A 8 -7.96 -4.36 -6.78
C PHE A 8 -6.45 -4.12 -6.70
N THR A 9 -5.73 -5.15 -6.31
CA THR A 9 -4.28 -5.14 -6.14
C THR A 9 -3.71 -6.51 -6.52
N GLY A 10 -2.48 -6.80 -6.19
CA GLY A 10 -1.88 -8.10 -6.42
C GLY A 10 -0.44 -7.95 -6.90
N GLY A 11 0.00 -8.76 -7.86
CA GLY A 11 1.20 -8.47 -8.64
C GLY A 11 0.96 -7.20 -9.44
N GLU A 12 0.25 -7.32 -10.57
CA GLU A 12 -0.26 -6.15 -11.32
C GLU A 12 -1.69 -6.44 -11.78
N PRO A 13 -2.70 -5.80 -11.20
CA PRO A 13 -4.10 -6.11 -11.47
C PRO A 13 -4.54 -5.76 -12.90
N THR A 14 -3.88 -4.80 -13.54
CA THR A 14 -4.21 -4.40 -14.92
C THR A 14 -3.83 -5.46 -15.96
N LEU A 15 -3.12 -6.51 -15.59
CA LEU A 15 -2.83 -7.65 -16.47
C LEU A 15 -4.04 -8.59 -16.60
N ARG A 16 -5.09 -8.43 -15.78
CA ARG A 16 -6.34 -9.19 -15.92
C ARG A 16 -7.20 -8.58 -17.01
N ASP A 17 -7.60 -9.41 -17.95
CA ASP A 17 -8.46 -8.96 -19.07
C ASP A 17 -9.90 -8.67 -18.60
N ASP A 18 -10.35 -9.32 -17.52
CA ASP A 18 -11.69 -9.17 -16.93
C ASP A 18 -11.77 -8.09 -15.84
N LEU A 19 -10.70 -7.30 -15.61
CA LEU A 19 -10.69 -6.24 -14.58
C LEU A 19 -11.85 -5.24 -14.73
N PRO A 20 -12.21 -4.75 -15.94
CA PRO A 20 -13.35 -3.86 -16.09
C PRO A 20 -14.68 -4.51 -15.67
N GLU A 21 -14.85 -5.81 -15.92
CA GLU A 21 -16.07 -6.55 -15.52
C GLU A 21 -16.16 -6.68 -14.00
N LEU A 22 -15.02 -6.92 -13.32
CA LEU A 22 -14.95 -6.99 -11.86
C LEU A 22 -15.28 -5.66 -11.21
N ILE A 23 -14.74 -4.55 -11.75
CA ILE A 23 -15.06 -3.18 -11.30
C ILE A 23 -16.56 -2.92 -11.48
N GLN A 24 -17.11 -3.20 -12.65
CA GLN A 24 -18.54 -3.00 -12.93
C GLN A 24 -19.42 -3.84 -12.00
N HIS A 25 -19.00 -5.06 -11.67
CA HIS A 25 -19.74 -5.90 -10.73
C HIS A 25 -19.75 -5.30 -9.31
N ALA A 26 -18.61 -4.81 -8.84
CA ALA A 26 -18.49 -4.15 -7.53
C ALA A 26 -19.35 -2.87 -7.49
N GLU A 27 -19.30 -2.04 -8.54
CA GLU A 27 -20.11 -0.82 -8.69
C GLU A 27 -21.61 -1.13 -8.61
N LYS A 28 -22.08 -2.17 -9.33
CA LYS A 28 -23.49 -2.62 -9.27
C LYS A 28 -23.93 -3.06 -7.88
N ASN A 29 -23.00 -3.48 -7.05
CA ASN A 29 -23.26 -3.83 -5.65
C ASN A 29 -23.19 -2.61 -4.71
N GLY A 30 -22.95 -1.41 -5.23
CA GLY A 30 -22.82 -0.17 -4.45
C GLY A 30 -21.53 -0.09 -3.66
N GLN A 31 -20.46 -0.73 -4.13
CA GLN A 31 -19.16 -0.72 -3.49
C GLN A 31 -18.26 0.34 -4.13
N ILE A 32 -17.53 1.08 -3.31
CA ILE A 32 -16.46 1.96 -3.80
C ILE A 32 -15.31 1.10 -4.31
N THR A 33 -14.80 1.41 -5.49
CA THR A 33 -13.75 0.63 -6.14
C THR A 33 -12.44 1.40 -6.25
N GLY A 34 -11.36 0.76 -5.86
CA GLY A 34 -10.00 1.28 -5.98
C GLY A 34 -9.10 0.36 -6.81
N LEU A 35 -8.04 0.92 -7.35
CA LEU A 35 -7.02 0.20 -8.10
C LEU A 35 -5.63 0.61 -7.61
N ASN A 36 -4.82 -0.38 -7.17
CA ASN A 36 -3.40 -0.19 -6.90
C ASN A 36 -2.60 -0.81 -8.04
N THR A 37 -1.85 0.00 -8.78
CA THR A 37 -1.17 -0.42 -10.02
C THR A 37 0.19 0.24 -10.17
N ASN A 38 1.07 -0.38 -10.97
CA ASN A 38 2.30 0.24 -11.43
C ASN A 38 2.07 1.36 -12.49
N GLY A 39 0.85 1.52 -12.97
CA GLY A 39 0.45 2.57 -13.90
C GLY A 39 0.85 2.36 -15.37
N ILE A 40 1.64 1.33 -15.68
CA ILE A 40 2.15 1.09 -17.03
C ILE A 40 1.02 0.99 -18.06
N LYS A 41 0.02 0.14 -17.78
CA LYS A 41 -1.09 -0.07 -18.72
C LYS A 41 -2.06 1.13 -18.79
N LEU A 42 -2.00 2.06 -17.82
CA LEU A 42 -2.76 3.31 -17.87
C LEU A 42 -2.20 4.33 -18.88
N ALA A 43 -1.02 4.07 -19.46
CA ALA A 43 -0.51 4.81 -20.60
C ALA A 43 -1.39 4.61 -21.85
N ASP A 44 -2.13 3.50 -21.93
CA ASP A 44 -3.16 3.25 -22.92
C ASP A 44 -4.47 3.95 -22.50
N GLU A 45 -4.82 5.04 -23.20
CA GLU A 45 -6.01 5.84 -22.91
C GLU A 45 -7.31 5.04 -23.14
N GLU A 46 -7.33 4.10 -24.07
CA GLU A 46 -8.52 3.28 -24.34
C GLU A 46 -8.78 2.32 -23.16
N PHE A 47 -7.72 1.66 -22.68
CA PHE A 47 -7.82 0.82 -21.50
C PHE A 47 -8.24 1.62 -20.27
N LEU A 48 -7.60 2.77 -19.98
CA LEU A 48 -7.98 3.63 -18.86
C LEU A 48 -9.46 4.04 -18.94
N ASN A 49 -9.92 4.46 -20.12
CA ASN A 49 -11.32 4.84 -20.35
C ASN A 49 -12.28 3.67 -20.11
N SER A 50 -11.86 2.42 -20.37
CA SER A 50 -12.66 1.24 -20.05
C SER A 50 -12.88 1.06 -18.55
N LEU A 51 -11.86 1.32 -17.74
CA LEU A 51 -11.96 1.27 -16.26
C LEU A 51 -12.85 2.39 -15.72
N VAL A 52 -12.71 3.62 -16.23
CA VAL A 52 -13.57 4.75 -15.87
C VAL A 52 -15.03 4.45 -16.18
N LYS A 53 -15.32 3.92 -17.37
CA LYS A 53 -16.68 3.52 -17.79
C LYS A 53 -17.24 2.38 -16.94
N ALA A 54 -16.38 1.50 -16.43
CA ALA A 54 -16.78 0.42 -15.54
C ALA A 54 -17.17 0.88 -14.14
N GLY A 55 -16.85 2.14 -13.77
CA GLY A 55 -17.18 2.73 -12.49
C GLY A 55 -16.01 2.73 -11.48
N LEU A 56 -14.76 2.75 -11.96
CA LEU A 56 -13.61 2.92 -11.06
C LEU A 56 -13.67 4.29 -10.37
N ASP A 57 -13.60 4.32 -9.03
CA ASP A 57 -13.67 5.56 -8.25
C ASP A 57 -12.31 6.21 -8.04
N HIS A 58 -11.28 5.39 -7.73
CA HIS A 58 -9.95 5.93 -7.44
C HIS A 58 -8.82 4.99 -7.86
N VAL A 59 -7.64 5.58 -8.08
CA VAL A 59 -6.43 4.84 -8.43
C VAL A 59 -5.22 5.32 -7.65
N GLN A 60 -4.42 4.36 -7.18
CA GLN A 60 -3.10 4.60 -6.61
C GLN A 60 -2.04 4.06 -7.57
N ILE A 61 -1.12 4.93 -7.99
CA ILE A 61 -0.06 4.57 -8.93
C ILE A 61 1.28 4.54 -8.19
N THR A 62 2.00 3.43 -8.29
CA THR A 62 3.34 3.31 -7.72
C THR A 62 4.36 4.00 -8.61
N ILE A 63 5.09 4.96 -8.04
CA ILE A 63 6.25 5.60 -8.67
C ILE A 63 7.35 5.76 -7.63
N GLU A 64 8.56 5.28 -7.95
CA GLU A 64 9.63 5.16 -6.96
C GLU A 64 10.63 6.31 -7.02
N SER A 65 10.69 7.05 -8.13
CA SER A 65 11.57 8.22 -8.31
C SER A 65 11.15 9.05 -9.52
N HIS A 66 11.53 10.34 -9.52
CA HIS A 66 11.47 11.20 -10.70
C HIS A 66 12.56 10.86 -11.73
N LEU A 67 13.61 10.13 -11.33
CA LEU A 67 14.69 9.69 -12.22
C LEU A 67 14.35 8.33 -12.84
N PRO A 68 14.34 8.22 -14.19
CA PRO A 68 14.05 6.98 -14.89
C PRO A 68 14.91 5.81 -14.43
N GLU A 69 16.22 6.02 -14.32
CA GLU A 69 17.19 4.98 -13.96
C GLU A 69 17.00 4.46 -12.53
N VAL A 70 16.54 5.30 -11.60
CA VAL A 70 16.26 4.90 -10.21
C VAL A 70 14.96 4.12 -10.16
N HIS A 71 13.90 4.64 -10.78
CA HIS A 71 12.60 3.97 -10.84
C HIS A 71 12.70 2.60 -11.50
N ASP A 72 13.24 2.54 -12.71
CA ASP A 72 13.37 1.30 -13.49
C ASP A 72 14.19 0.23 -12.76
N LYS A 73 15.26 0.65 -12.08
CA LYS A 73 16.06 -0.25 -11.25
C LYS A 73 15.26 -0.82 -10.09
N MET A 74 14.46 0.01 -9.40
CA MET A 74 13.68 -0.42 -8.23
C MET A 74 12.55 -1.36 -8.62
N VAL A 75 11.84 -1.08 -9.73
CA VAL A 75 10.74 -1.93 -10.21
C VAL A 75 11.23 -3.12 -11.05
N GLY A 76 12.53 -3.14 -11.44
CA GLY A 76 13.15 -4.22 -12.19
C GLY A 76 12.72 -4.28 -13.66
N HIS A 77 12.23 -3.18 -14.24
CA HIS A 77 11.75 -3.12 -15.61
C HIS A 77 12.23 -1.83 -16.31
N LYS A 78 13.09 -1.98 -17.33
CA LYS A 78 13.62 -0.85 -18.09
C LYS A 78 12.53 -0.19 -18.95
N GLY A 79 12.39 1.13 -18.86
CA GLY A 79 11.38 1.91 -19.57
C GLY A 79 10.01 1.94 -18.83
N ALA A 80 9.92 1.39 -17.64
CA ALA A 80 8.72 1.48 -16.82
C ALA A 80 8.39 2.92 -16.45
N TRP A 81 9.41 3.74 -16.17
CA TRP A 81 9.22 5.13 -15.79
C TRP A 81 8.43 5.93 -16.83
N ASP A 82 8.80 5.83 -18.10
CA ASP A 82 8.11 6.56 -19.19
C ASP A 82 6.63 6.19 -19.25
N GLN A 83 6.33 4.89 -19.13
CA GLN A 83 4.95 4.37 -19.19
C GLN A 83 4.15 4.74 -17.94
N THR A 84 4.74 4.62 -16.75
CA THR A 84 4.11 5.01 -15.49
C THR A 84 3.79 6.51 -15.48
N VAL A 85 4.71 7.36 -15.91
CA VAL A 85 4.49 8.82 -16.00
C VAL A 85 3.43 9.15 -17.06
N ALA A 86 3.41 8.45 -18.20
CA ALA A 86 2.33 8.60 -19.18
C ALA A 86 0.98 8.21 -18.57
N GLY A 87 0.92 7.11 -17.81
CA GLY A 87 -0.27 6.69 -17.07
C GLY A 87 -0.76 7.74 -16.07
N ILE A 88 0.15 8.34 -15.27
CA ILE A 88 -0.19 9.43 -14.34
C ILE A 88 -0.79 10.61 -15.09
N ARG A 89 -0.16 11.04 -16.21
CA ARG A 89 -0.66 12.15 -17.04
C ARG A 89 -2.04 11.87 -17.63
N ASN A 90 -2.31 10.62 -18.03
CA ASN A 90 -3.61 10.24 -18.56
C ASN A 90 -4.67 10.25 -17.47
N VAL A 91 -4.37 9.68 -16.29
CA VAL A 91 -5.29 9.70 -15.14
C VAL A 91 -5.62 11.12 -14.70
N ALA A 92 -4.64 12.03 -14.69
CA ALA A 92 -4.85 13.44 -14.35
C ALA A 92 -5.85 14.17 -15.26
N LYS A 93 -6.10 13.66 -16.49
CA LYS A 93 -7.11 14.19 -17.41
C LYS A 93 -8.52 13.63 -17.15
N THR A 94 -8.64 12.61 -16.32
CA THR A 94 -9.93 11.99 -15.96
C THR A 94 -10.55 12.67 -14.74
N GLY A 95 -11.79 12.31 -14.42
CA GLY A 95 -12.41 12.73 -13.16
C GLY A 95 -12.11 11.82 -11.96
N LEU A 96 -11.23 10.83 -12.12
CA LEU A 96 -10.86 9.90 -11.05
C LEU A 96 -10.12 10.63 -9.93
N TYR A 97 -10.44 10.29 -8.68
CA TYR A 97 -9.53 10.60 -7.59
C TYR A 97 -8.28 9.73 -7.72
N PHE A 98 -7.11 10.35 -7.73
CA PHE A 98 -5.87 9.61 -7.85
C PHE A 98 -4.80 10.06 -6.89
N MET A 99 -3.89 9.15 -6.62
CA MET A 99 -2.72 9.39 -5.79
C MET A 99 -1.54 8.60 -6.32
N THR A 100 -0.34 9.00 -5.92
CA THR A 100 0.86 8.19 -6.11
C THR A 100 1.30 7.57 -4.80
N ASN A 101 2.05 6.48 -4.88
CA ASN A 101 2.69 5.86 -3.74
C ASN A 101 4.16 5.57 -4.04
N THR A 102 5.03 5.90 -3.07
CA THR A 102 6.48 5.68 -3.17
C THR A 102 6.95 4.94 -1.93
N THR A 103 7.65 3.82 -2.14
CA THR A 103 8.32 3.10 -1.06
C THR A 103 9.70 3.70 -0.83
N MET A 104 9.93 4.28 0.33
CA MET A 104 11.22 4.89 0.67
C MET A 104 12.25 3.81 1.04
N LEU A 105 13.26 3.68 0.22
CA LEU A 105 14.39 2.77 0.37
C LEU A 105 15.69 3.55 0.31
N THR A 106 16.81 2.93 0.71
CA THR A 106 18.14 3.56 0.60
C THR A 106 18.49 4.01 -0.82
N HIS A 107 17.91 3.36 -1.85
CA HIS A 107 18.17 3.67 -3.25
C HIS A 107 17.51 4.99 -3.70
N ASN A 108 16.33 5.32 -3.22
CA ASN A 108 15.57 6.49 -3.66
C ASN A 108 15.43 7.58 -2.60
N SER A 109 15.79 7.30 -1.33
CA SER A 109 15.66 8.28 -0.25
C SER A 109 16.34 9.63 -0.53
N PRO A 110 17.54 9.69 -1.18
CA PRO A 110 18.15 10.97 -1.51
C PRO A 110 17.36 11.81 -2.52
N TYR A 111 16.51 11.16 -3.31
CA TYR A 111 15.74 11.76 -4.40
C TYR A 111 14.28 12.05 -4.04
N ILE A 112 13.83 11.72 -2.83
CA ILE A 112 12.43 11.93 -2.41
C ILE A 112 12.02 13.40 -2.54
N PRO A 113 12.81 14.42 -2.11
CA PRO A 113 12.42 15.81 -2.28
C PRO A 113 12.13 16.18 -3.73
N ASP A 114 13.05 15.85 -4.65
CA ASP A 114 12.90 16.17 -6.07
C ASP A 114 11.76 15.37 -6.72
N THR A 115 11.53 14.15 -6.25
CA THR A 115 10.38 13.33 -6.69
C THR A 115 9.06 13.99 -6.30
N LEU A 116 8.96 14.59 -5.11
CA LEU A 116 7.75 15.30 -4.67
C LEU A 116 7.50 16.56 -5.50
N HIS A 117 8.54 17.33 -5.82
CA HIS A 117 8.44 18.46 -6.74
C HIS A 117 7.93 18.03 -8.11
N PHE A 118 8.52 16.97 -8.66
CA PHE A 118 8.10 16.40 -9.94
C PHE A 118 6.63 15.93 -9.94
N LEU A 119 6.18 15.29 -8.86
CA LEU A 119 4.79 14.85 -8.74
C LEU A 119 3.82 16.04 -8.65
N ALA A 120 4.22 17.13 -8.00
CA ALA A 120 3.44 18.37 -7.97
C ALA A 120 3.32 18.98 -9.38
N GLU A 121 4.40 19.02 -10.16
CA GLU A 121 4.39 19.46 -11.56
C GLU A 121 3.50 18.61 -12.46
N LEU A 122 3.35 17.30 -12.15
CA LEU A 122 2.42 16.41 -12.84
C LEU A 122 0.95 16.60 -12.40
N GLY A 123 0.70 17.46 -11.42
CA GLY A 123 -0.65 17.72 -10.90
C GLY A 123 -1.18 16.61 -9.99
N VAL A 124 -0.32 15.82 -9.36
CA VAL A 124 -0.73 14.77 -8.42
C VAL A 124 -1.28 15.41 -7.14
N PRO A 125 -2.56 15.19 -6.78
CA PRO A 125 -3.17 15.89 -5.64
C PRO A 125 -2.80 15.26 -4.29
N THR A 126 -2.47 13.97 -4.28
CA THR A 126 -2.18 13.22 -3.05
C THR A 126 -0.97 12.32 -3.26
N VAL A 127 -0.02 12.43 -2.36
CA VAL A 127 1.19 11.60 -2.36
C VAL A 127 1.18 10.68 -1.13
N GLY A 128 1.29 9.39 -1.38
CA GLY A 128 1.51 8.37 -0.36
C GLY A 128 3.01 8.06 -0.25
N LEU A 129 3.51 7.99 0.95
CA LEU A 129 4.83 7.48 1.26
C LEU A 129 4.72 6.30 2.22
N ASN A 130 5.55 5.31 2.05
CA ASN A 130 5.65 4.18 2.98
C ASN A 130 7.11 3.73 3.16
N ALA A 131 7.40 3.16 4.32
CA ALA A 131 8.61 2.41 4.53
C ALA A 131 8.46 0.98 3.97
N LEU A 132 9.57 0.28 3.86
CA LEU A 132 9.59 -1.12 3.47
C LEU A 132 8.69 -1.97 4.39
N ILE A 133 7.84 -2.78 3.80
CA ILE A 133 7.11 -3.83 4.50
C ILE A 133 7.93 -5.11 4.39
N TYR A 134 8.27 -5.70 5.53
CA TYR A 134 9.10 -6.91 5.62
C TYR A 134 8.27 -8.15 5.30
N SER A 135 7.89 -8.28 4.02
CA SER A 135 7.09 -9.38 3.49
C SER A 135 7.63 -9.82 2.14
N GLY A 136 7.52 -11.09 1.82
CA GLY A 136 8.02 -11.64 0.59
C GLY A 136 9.49 -11.26 0.35
N ARG A 137 9.83 -10.80 -0.84
CA ARG A 137 11.19 -10.34 -1.19
C ARG A 137 11.67 -9.16 -0.34
N GLY A 138 10.75 -8.34 0.19
CA GLY A 138 11.09 -7.21 1.06
C GLY A 138 11.85 -7.59 2.33
N ARG A 139 11.71 -8.82 2.82
CA ARG A 139 12.46 -9.33 3.98
C ARG A 139 13.98 -9.43 3.74
N TYR A 140 14.38 -9.63 2.49
CA TYR A 140 15.75 -9.97 2.14
C TYR A 140 16.46 -8.90 1.31
N VAL A 141 15.74 -7.85 0.93
CA VAL A 141 16.28 -6.82 0.02
C VAL A 141 17.35 -5.95 0.67
N GLY A 142 17.35 -5.83 2.00
CA GLY A 142 18.39 -5.12 2.78
C GLY A 142 18.46 -3.61 2.53
N THR A 143 17.45 -3.02 1.88
CA THR A 143 17.44 -1.60 1.49
C THR A 143 16.42 -0.77 2.25
N GLY A 144 15.79 -1.35 3.28
CA GLY A 144 14.88 -0.63 4.17
C GLY A 144 15.60 0.47 4.94
N LEU A 145 14.90 1.58 5.17
CA LEU A 145 15.36 2.64 6.06
C LEU A 145 15.04 2.28 7.51
N GLU A 146 15.91 2.65 8.42
CA GLU A 146 15.58 2.59 9.84
C GLU A 146 14.55 3.67 10.19
N GLU A 147 13.66 3.40 11.17
CA GLU A 147 12.61 4.35 11.56
C GLU A 147 13.18 5.72 11.98
N LYS A 148 14.39 5.77 12.58
CA LYS A 148 15.07 7.03 12.92
C LYS A 148 15.39 7.90 11.70
N ASP A 149 15.61 7.29 10.52
CA ASP A 149 15.96 8.00 9.29
C ASP A 149 14.71 8.52 8.55
N LEU A 150 13.54 8.05 8.94
CA LEU A 150 12.26 8.48 8.34
C LEU A 150 11.89 9.92 8.73
N LYS A 151 12.20 10.32 9.97
CA LYS A 151 11.79 11.63 10.51
C LYS A 151 12.27 12.81 9.66
N PRO A 152 13.57 12.95 9.31
CA PRO A 152 14.02 14.07 8.48
C PRO A 152 13.42 14.02 7.06
N LEU A 153 13.23 12.83 6.47
CA LEU A 153 12.64 12.70 5.14
C LEU A 153 11.16 13.11 5.14
N LEU A 154 10.39 12.68 6.14
CA LEU A 154 8.97 13.02 6.24
C LEU A 154 8.74 14.48 6.63
N THR A 155 9.65 15.08 7.43
CA THR A 155 9.64 16.54 7.68
C THR A 155 9.76 17.29 6.36
N LYS A 156 10.75 16.91 5.55
CA LYS A 156 10.96 17.55 4.23
C LYS A 156 9.80 17.29 3.28
N ALA A 157 9.28 16.06 3.27
CA ALA A 157 8.11 15.73 2.47
C ALA A 157 6.88 16.57 2.82
N LYS A 158 6.63 16.79 4.12
CA LYS A 158 5.53 17.62 4.59
C LYS A 158 5.70 19.09 4.17
N GLU A 159 6.92 19.66 4.28
CA GLU A 159 7.20 21.01 3.81
C GLU A 159 6.87 21.18 2.32
N ILE A 160 7.35 20.25 1.48
CA ILE A 160 7.17 20.30 0.03
C ILE A 160 5.69 20.13 -0.34
N THR A 161 5.04 19.09 0.19
CA THR A 161 3.63 18.83 -0.13
C THR A 161 2.71 19.95 0.34
N SER A 162 3.00 20.55 1.50
CA SER A 162 2.27 21.74 1.98
C SER A 162 2.45 22.97 1.09
N TYR A 163 3.66 23.17 0.54
CA TYR A 163 3.94 24.27 -0.40
C TYR A 163 3.09 24.18 -1.68
N TYR A 164 2.84 22.94 -2.17
CA TYR A 164 2.06 22.69 -3.38
C TYR A 164 0.57 22.39 -3.12
N ASP A 165 0.10 22.51 -1.88
CA ASP A 165 -1.26 22.14 -1.47
C ASP A 165 -1.60 20.68 -1.79
N GLN A 166 -0.60 19.80 -1.75
CA GLN A 166 -0.77 18.36 -1.90
C GLN A 166 -1.06 17.71 -0.55
N ARG A 167 -1.90 16.68 -0.55
CA ARG A 167 -2.10 15.85 0.63
C ARG A 167 -0.98 14.82 0.77
N LEU A 168 -0.30 14.80 1.91
CA LEU A 168 0.67 13.76 2.26
C LEU A 168 -0.02 12.64 3.06
N LEU A 169 0.19 11.40 2.65
CA LEU A 169 -0.24 10.21 3.36
C LEU A 169 0.97 9.36 3.76
N TRP A 170 0.93 8.84 4.98
CA TRP A 170 1.86 7.84 5.47
C TRP A 170 1.12 6.53 5.69
N TYR A 171 1.60 5.42 5.11
CA TYR A 171 0.88 4.15 5.16
C TYR A 171 1.44 3.13 6.15
N THR A 172 2.75 3.17 6.41
CA THR A 172 3.40 2.14 7.22
C THR A 172 3.11 2.36 8.71
N PRO A 173 2.58 1.35 9.42
CA PRO A 173 2.54 1.38 10.87
C PRO A 173 3.97 1.45 11.43
N THR A 174 4.26 2.47 12.23
CA THR A 174 5.56 2.72 12.85
C THR A 174 5.46 2.68 14.36
N GLN A 175 6.60 2.43 15.05
CA GLN A 175 6.65 2.57 16.49
C GLN A 175 6.75 4.05 16.87
N TYR A 176 5.77 4.59 17.58
CA TYR A 176 5.69 6.02 17.91
C TYR A 176 6.86 6.51 18.77
N CYS A 177 7.52 5.62 19.51
CA CYS A 177 8.74 5.97 20.21
C CYS A 177 9.94 6.27 19.29
N ASN A 178 9.90 5.84 18.03
CA ASN A 178 10.92 6.12 17.02
C ASN A 178 10.46 7.20 16.05
N PHE A 179 9.20 7.13 15.63
CA PHE A 179 8.55 8.10 14.75
C PHE A 179 7.06 8.16 15.07
N ASP A 180 6.62 9.29 15.62
CA ASP A 180 5.19 9.54 15.90
C ASP A 180 4.53 10.27 14.72
N PRO A 181 3.68 9.61 13.93
CA PRO A 181 3.02 10.25 12.79
C PRO A 181 2.04 11.36 13.18
N ILE A 182 1.59 11.41 14.43
CA ILE A 182 0.69 12.47 14.93
C ILE A 182 1.41 13.81 14.98
N GLU A 183 2.70 13.83 15.37
CA GLU A 183 3.54 15.05 15.38
C GLU A 183 3.65 15.67 13.97
N PHE A 184 3.44 14.87 12.93
CA PHE A 184 3.48 15.28 11.52
C PHE A 184 2.10 15.52 10.91
N GLU A 185 1.04 15.53 11.72
CA GLU A 185 -0.36 15.65 11.26
C GLU A 185 -0.77 14.56 10.26
N LEU A 186 -0.07 13.43 10.27
CA LEU A 186 -0.36 12.30 9.41
C LEU A 186 -1.45 11.38 9.97
N GLY A 187 -1.95 11.68 11.17
CA GLY A 187 -2.97 10.93 11.88
C GLY A 187 -2.44 9.65 12.54
N VAL A 188 -3.33 8.93 13.20
CA VAL A 188 -3.00 7.65 13.84
C VAL A 188 -2.70 6.58 12.79
N LYS A 189 -1.56 5.89 12.92
CA LYS A 189 -1.05 4.90 11.96
C LYS A 189 -0.72 3.56 12.63
N GLY A 190 -1.70 2.96 13.28
CA GLY A 190 -1.60 1.58 13.76
C GLY A 190 -1.86 0.56 12.65
N CYS A 191 -1.43 -0.68 12.86
CA CYS A 191 -1.76 -1.78 11.96
C CYS A 191 -3.28 -2.01 11.90
N THR A 192 -3.83 -2.15 10.69
CA THR A 192 -5.26 -2.35 10.43
C THR A 192 -5.59 -3.77 9.96
N ALA A 193 -4.59 -4.66 9.90
CA ALA A 193 -4.76 -6.06 9.52
C ALA A 193 -5.81 -6.76 10.36
N ALA A 194 -6.71 -7.51 9.73
CA ALA A 194 -7.84 -8.21 10.33
C ALA A 194 -8.78 -7.32 11.18
N LEU A 195 -8.65 -5.98 11.12
CA LEU A 195 -9.49 -5.01 11.84
C LEU A 195 -10.35 -4.19 10.87
N TYR A 196 -9.74 -3.47 9.94
CA TYR A 196 -10.42 -2.66 8.93
C TYR A 196 -10.20 -3.15 7.51
N ASN A 197 -9.20 -3.98 7.28
CA ASN A 197 -8.91 -4.58 5.99
C ASN A 197 -8.51 -6.05 6.14
N MET A 198 -8.84 -6.82 5.13
CA MET A 198 -8.37 -8.18 4.86
C MET A 198 -8.10 -8.30 3.37
N CYS A 199 -7.31 -9.28 2.96
CA CYS A 199 -7.07 -9.57 1.54
C CYS A 199 -7.78 -10.85 1.14
N LEU A 200 -8.32 -10.87 -0.07
CA LEU A 200 -8.93 -12.04 -0.69
C LEU A 200 -8.10 -12.41 -1.92
N GLU A 201 -7.55 -13.61 -1.90
CA GLU A 201 -6.80 -14.17 -3.01
C GLU A 201 -7.72 -14.76 -4.09
N PRO A 202 -7.25 -14.92 -5.34
CA PRO A 202 -8.07 -15.43 -6.45
C PRO A 202 -8.63 -16.84 -6.23
N ASP A 203 -7.98 -17.67 -5.43
CA ASP A 203 -8.42 -19.02 -5.06
C ASP A 203 -9.45 -19.04 -3.92
N GLY A 204 -9.76 -17.88 -3.36
CA GLY A 204 -10.69 -17.69 -2.26
C GLY A 204 -10.05 -17.69 -0.88
N ALA A 205 -8.72 -17.86 -0.77
CA ALA A 205 -8.03 -17.74 0.50
C ALA A 205 -8.17 -16.32 1.06
N VAL A 206 -8.35 -16.19 2.37
CA VAL A 206 -8.46 -14.92 3.06
C VAL A 206 -7.22 -14.72 3.91
N LEU A 207 -6.56 -13.56 3.72
CA LEU A 207 -5.38 -13.15 4.47
C LEU A 207 -5.73 -11.98 5.40
N PRO A 208 -5.08 -11.84 6.56
CA PRO A 208 -5.30 -10.70 7.47
C PRO A 208 -5.00 -9.35 6.83
N CYS A 209 -4.05 -9.32 5.87
CA CYS A 209 -3.58 -8.15 5.14
C CYS A 209 -2.90 -8.62 3.86
N GLN A 210 -2.87 -7.80 2.80
CA GLN A 210 -2.23 -8.15 1.52
C GLN A 210 -0.72 -8.48 1.63
N SER A 211 -0.09 -8.12 2.73
CA SER A 211 1.33 -8.40 2.97
C SER A 211 1.57 -9.54 3.96
N TYR A 212 0.51 -10.10 4.56
CA TYR A 212 0.61 -11.15 5.57
C TYR A 212 0.17 -12.49 4.95
N TYR A 213 1.10 -13.20 4.33
CA TYR A 213 0.85 -14.44 3.57
C TYR A 213 0.61 -15.65 4.49
N HIS A 214 -0.42 -15.56 5.34
CA HIS A 214 -0.88 -16.65 6.19
C HIS A 214 -2.41 -16.71 6.10
N PRO A 215 -2.96 -17.67 5.32
CA PRO A 215 -4.40 -17.80 5.17
C PRO A 215 -5.10 -18.08 6.51
N VAL A 216 -6.18 -17.35 6.75
CA VAL A 216 -7.02 -17.51 7.95
C VAL A 216 -8.34 -18.22 7.64
N GLY A 217 -8.49 -18.70 6.42
CA GLY A 217 -9.61 -19.46 5.91
C GLY A 217 -9.85 -19.21 4.43
N ASN A 218 -10.94 -19.77 3.89
CA ASN A 218 -11.31 -19.61 2.48
C ASN A 218 -12.79 -19.18 2.39
N ILE A 219 -13.05 -18.06 1.70
CA ILE A 219 -14.40 -17.47 1.60
C ILE A 219 -15.41 -18.38 0.87
N ARG A 220 -14.94 -19.36 0.09
CA ARG A 220 -15.80 -20.28 -0.67
C ARG A 220 -16.28 -21.47 0.16
N THR A 221 -15.56 -21.84 1.19
CA THR A 221 -15.80 -23.07 1.95
C THR A 221 -16.12 -22.83 3.41
N ASP A 222 -15.59 -21.77 3.99
CA ASP A 222 -15.66 -21.52 5.43
C ASP A 222 -16.73 -20.49 5.77
N LYS A 223 -17.26 -20.56 6.99
CA LYS A 223 -18.16 -19.52 7.47
C LYS A 223 -17.35 -18.26 7.80
N TRP A 224 -17.94 -17.10 7.50
CA TRP A 224 -17.26 -15.83 7.78
C TRP A 224 -16.91 -15.65 9.26
N GLU A 225 -17.77 -16.12 10.16
CA GLU A 225 -17.51 -16.07 11.60
C GLU A 225 -16.23 -16.81 11.99
N ASP A 226 -15.95 -17.94 11.35
CA ASP A 226 -14.75 -18.77 11.63
C ASP A 226 -13.50 -18.05 11.11
N ILE A 227 -13.57 -17.48 9.89
CA ILE A 227 -12.49 -16.65 9.31
C ILE A 227 -12.21 -15.41 10.19
N TRP A 228 -13.26 -14.69 10.56
CA TRP A 228 -13.13 -13.46 11.36
C TRP A 228 -12.59 -13.74 12.75
N ASN A 229 -12.97 -14.85 13.37
CA ASN A 229 -12.55 -15.26 14.69
C ASN A 229 -11.34 -16.23 14.68
N HIS A 230 -10.66 -16.38 13.54
CA HIS A 230 -9.42 -17.13 13.50
C HIS A 230 -8.41 -16.58 14.51
N GLU A 231 -7.66 -17.44 15.16
CA GLU A 231 -6.75 -17.09 16.25
C GLU A 231 -5.80 -15.95 15.89
N LEU A 232 -5.18 -16.01 14.70
CA LEU A 232 -4.30 -14.97 14.21
C LEU A 232 -5.03 -13.61 14.07
N CYS A 233 -6.28 -13.61 13.59
CA CYS A 233 -7.07 -12.38 13.48
C CYS A 233 -7.35 -11.76 14.85
N ILE A 234 -7.64 -12.59 15.86
CA ILE A 234 -7.84 -12.14 17.26
C ILE A 234 -6.53 -11.56 17.80
N GLN A 235 -5.41 -12.28 17.65
CA GLN A 235 -4.10 -11.84 18.12
C GLN A 235 -3.71 -10.47 17.53
N LEU A 236 -3.94 -10.25 16.23
CA LEU A 236 -3.67 -8.98 15.56
C LEU A 236 -4.57 -7.85 16.08
N ARG A 237 -5.87 -8.08 16.23
CA ARG A 237 -6.83 -7.07 16.74
C ARG A 237 -6.56 -6.69 18.18
N GLU A 238 -6.24 -7.66 19.02
CA GLU A 238 -6.01 -7.47 20.45
C GLU A 238 -4.56 -7.09 20.79
N ARG A 239 -3.70 -6.95 19.77
CA ARG A 239 -2.30 -6.58 19.96
C ARG A 239 -1.55 -7.55 20.90
N GLN A 240 -1.80 -8.85 20.79
CA GLN A 240 -1.21 -9.85 21.69
C GLN A 240 0.29 -10.06 21.41
N ASN A 241 0.73 -9.94 20.14
CA ASN A 241 2.12 -10.21 19.71
C ASN A 241 2.93 -8.91 19.61
N LEU A 242 2.90 -8.09 20.65
CA LEU A 242 3.72 -6.88 20.70
C LEU A 242 5.16 -7.19 21.13
N PRO A 243 6.17 -6.44 20.60
CA PRO A 243 7.53 -6.49 21.15
C PRO A 243 7.55 -6.29 22.65
N ALA A 244 8.47 -6.96 23.37
CA ALA A 244 8.53 -6.91 24.84
C ALA A 244 8.50 -5.48 25.39
N LYS A 245 9.23 -4.54 24.76
CA LYS A 245 9.24 -3.12 25.16
C LYS A 245 7.89 -2.41 25.01
N CYS A 246 6.94 -2.99 24.27
CA CYS A 246 5.63 -2.39 24.02
C CYS A 246 4.51 -2.93 24.91
N GLN A 247 4.75 -4.02 25.65
CA GLN A 247 3.72 -4.70 26.44
C GLN A 247 3.13 -3.80 27.55
N ASP A 248 3.97 -3.03 28.22
CA ASP A 248 3.57 -2.12 29.29
C ASP A 248 3.50 -0.64 28.84
N CYS A 249 3.57 -0.40 27.52
CA CYS A 249 3.56 0.95 26.99
C CYS A 249 2.15 1.59 27.12
N PRO A 250 2.04 2.81 27.69
CA PRO A 250 0.75 3.46 27.89
C PRO A 250 0.00 3.79 26.60
N ILE A 251 0.71 3.94 25.47
CA ILE A 251 0.13 4.24 24.15
C ILE A 251 0.04 3.01 23.23
N LYS A 252 0.19 1.80 23.76
CA LYS A 252 0.24 0.57 22.95
C LYS A 252 -1.01 0.36 22.07
N ILE A 253 -2.17 0.76 22.57
CA ILE A 253 -3.43 0.63 21.81
C ILE A 253 -3.43 1.55 20.59
N GLN A 254 -2.95 2.78 20.74
CA GLN A 254 -2.89 3.78 19.69
C GLN A 254 -1.78 3.48 18.66
N CYS A 255 -0.59 3.19 19.17
CA CYS A 255 0.59 2.90 18.35
C CYS A 255 0.52 1.51 17.70
N GLY A 256 0.10 0.50 18.47
CA GLY A 256 0.05 -0.90 18.01
C GLY A 256 1.41 -1.55 17.80
N GLY A 257 2.51 -0.95 18.27
CA GLY A 257 3.86 -1.52 18.20
C GLY A 257 4.52 -1.52 16.82
N GLY A 258 3.92 -0.87 15.82
CA GLY A 258 4.39 -0.88 14.43
C GLY A 258 3.76 -1.99 13.58
N CYS A 259 4.41 -2.32 12.46
CA CYS A 259 3.97 -3.42 11.60
C CYS A 259 4.37 -4.78 12.21
N PRO A 260 3.43 -5.71 12.45
CA PRO A 260 3.76 -7.03 13.02
C PRO A 260 4.80 -7.80 12.21
N LEU A 261 4.77 -7.67 10.88
CA LEU A 261 5.70 -8.35 9.97
C LEU A 261 7.17 -7.97 10.17
N GLN A 262 7.45 -6.88 10.88
CA GLN A 262 8.81 -6.48 11.23
C GLN A 262 9.41 -7.36 12.36
N PHE A 263 8.55 -7.98 13.16
CA PHE A 263 8.94 -8.70 14.38
C PHE A 263 8.42 -10.14 14.44
N ASP A 264 7.73 -10.58 13.39
CA ASP A 264 7.06 -11.89 13.37
C ASP A 264 7.99 -12.95 12.79
N ASP A 265 8.52 -13.80 13.68
CA ASP A 265 9.32 -14.96 13.31
C ASP A 265 8.48 -16.07 12.63
N TYR A 266 7.14 -15.94 12.67
CA TYR A 266 6.20 -16.92 12.10
C TYR A 266 6.34 -17.08 10.58
N LEU A 267 6.86 -16.07 9.90
CA LEU A 267 7.02 -16.07 8.45
C LEU A 267 8.28 -16.80 7.97
N ASP A 268 9.16 -17.25 8.88
CA ASP A 268 10.36 -17.97 8.50
C ASP A 268 10.12 -19.45 8.15
N SER A 269 8.92 -19.99 8.47
CA SER A 269 8.59 -21.40 8.26
C SER A 269 7.91 -21.71 6.93
N ASP A 270 7.39 -20.69 6.20
CA ASP A 270 6.67 -20.91 4.93
C ASP A 270 7.45 -20.33 3.73
N GLU A 271 8.23 -21.19 3.07
CA GLU A 271 8.96 -20.85 1.85
C GLU A 271 8.12 -20.99 0.55
N SER A 272 6.82 -21.24 0.65
CA SER A 272 5.94 -21.51 -0.50
C SER A 272 5.88 -20.38 -1.53
N TRP A 273 6.14 -19.14 -1.11
CA TRP A 273 6.20 -17.96 -1.97
C TRP A 273 7.47 -17.87 -2.83
N ARG A 274 8.51 -18.68 -2.55
CA ARG A 274 9.77 -18.70 -3.35
C ARG A 274 9.61 -19.33 -4.73
N THR A 275 8.51 -20.01 -4.98
CA THR A 275 8.25 -20.78 -6.21
C THR A 275 7.21 -20.17 -7.13
N GLN A 276 6.77 -18.94 -6.89
CA GLN A 276 5.81 -18.24 -7.75
C GLN A 276 6.46 -17.09 -8.54
#